data_c33d9eff9f42270058595d216633f042
#
_entry.id   c33d9eff9f42270058595d216633f042
#
_cell.length_a   1.000
_cell.length_b   1.000
_cell.length_c   1.000
_cell.angle_alpha   90.00
_cell.angle_beta   90.00
_cell.angle_gamma   90.00
#
_symmetry.space_group_name_H-M   'P 1'
#
loop_
_entity.id
_entity.type
_entity.pdbx_description
1 polymer ?
#
loop_
_entity_poly.entity_id
_entity_poly.type
_entity_poly.pdbx_seq_one_letter_code
_entity_poly.pdbx_strand_id
1 'polypeptide(L)'
;VAEIVLQWMMAPLNIELTPLETKTFDAIAHDGFAVFVVVILGPFVEELVFRAGIFRLLHKKIGVLQAMVISSLLFGIVHGNLSQGIPAAILGTARALRYFRSDDLRLCFPAHVVNNAFAVLALHFPAMENWGANWPAAIQVLLGLLLLVLGFAGLMMRGSLFSKQHKNA
;
A
#
# COMPACT_ATOMS: atom_id res chain seq x y z
N VAL A 1 -8.38 -5.72 1.04
CA VAL A 1 -9.40 -4.64 1.27
C VAL A 1 -8.88 -3.30 0.77
N ALA A 2 -7.69 -2.83 1.21
CA ALA A 2 -7.14 -1.54 0.77
C ALA A 2 -6.94 -1.47 -0.75
N GLU A 3 -6.49 -2.54 -1.38
CA GLU A 3 -6.33 -2.68 -2.83
C GLU A 3 -7.66 -2.47 -3.58
N ILE A 4 -8.71 -3.19 -3.19
CA ILE A 4 -10.06 -3.05 -3.79
C ILE A 4 -10.57 -1.62 -3.64
N VAL A 5 -10.37 -1.01 -2.48
CA VAL A 5 -10.76 0.38 -2.22
C VAL A 5 -10.04 1.35 -3.15
N LEU A 6 -8.73 1.14 -3.35
CA LEU A 6 -7.93 1.97 -4.24
C LEU A 6 -8.30 1.75 -5.71
N GLN A 7 -8.59 0.51 -6.10
CA GLN A 7 -9.09 0.18 -7.44
C GLN A 7 -10.42 0.88 -7.73
N TRP A 8 -11.36 0.92 -6.78
CA TRP A 8 -12.59 1.70 -6.93
C TRP A 8 -12.34 3.19 -7.10
N MET A 9 -11.39 3.75 -6.35
CA MET A 9 -11.04 5.16 -6.51
C MET A 9 -10.39 5.47 -7.86
N MET A 10 -9.72 4.48 -8.46
CA MET A 10 -9.06 4.60 -9.74
C MET A 10 -9.96 4.26 -10.94
N ALA A 11 -11.14 3.68 -10.70
CA ALA A 11 -12.08 3.31 -11.77
C ALA A 11 -12.38 4.44 -12.77
N PRO A 12 -12.55 5.72 -12.34
CA PRO A 12 -12.76 6.82 -13.29
C PRO A 12 -11.55 7.16 -14.16
N LEU A 13 -10.35 6.69 -13.80
CA LEU A 13 -9.13 6.99 -14.54
C LEU A 13 -8.90 6.03 -15.72
N ASN A 14 -9.70 4.97 -15.82
CA ASN A 14 -9.58 3.91 -16.86
C ASN A 14 -8.14 3.43 -17.06
N ILE A 15 -7.41 3.24 -15.96
CA ILE A 15 -6.03 2.73 -15.99
C ILE A 15 -6.09 1.21 -16.05
N GLU A 16 -5.83 0.66 -17.21
CA GLU A 16 -5.82 -0.78 -17.45
C GLU A 16 -4.38 -1.31 -17.48
N LEU A 17 -4.23 -2.59 -17.11
CA LEU A 17 -2.99 -3.32 -17.31
C LEU A 17 -2.81 -3.63 -18.79
N THR A 18 -1.57 -3.53 -19.26
CA THR A 18 -1.22 -3.99 -20.60
C THR A 18 -1.36 -5.53 -20.69
N PRO A 19 -1.54 -6.09 -21.90
CA PRO A 19 -1.58 -7.53 -22.07
C PRO A 19 -0.32 -8.27 -21.56
N LEU A 20 0.83 -7.60 -21.59
CA LEU A 20 2.08 -8.15 -21.05
C LEU A 20 2.06 -8.20 -19.52
N GLU A 21 1.61 -7.13 -18.89
CA GLU A 21 1.48 -7.07 -17.42
C GLU A 21 0.49 -8.11 -16.91
N THR A 22 -0.67 -8.23 -17.57
CA THR A 22 -1.68 -9.26 -17.23
C THR A 22 -1.10 -10.67 -17.30
N LYS A 23 -0.38 -11.01 -18.38
CA LYS A 23 0.29 -12.31 -18.51
C LYS A 23 1.35 -12.52 -17.44
N THR A 24 2.10 -11.47 -17.09
CA THR A 24 3.15 -11.54 -16.06
C THR A 24 2.55 -11.81 -14.69
N PHE A 25 1.46 -11.14 -14.34
CA PHE A 25 0.78 -11.36 -13.05
C PHE A 25 0.13 -12.74 -12.98
N ASP A 26 -0.47 -13.19 -14.07
CA ASP A 26 -1.00 -14.56 -14.17
C ASP A 26 0.10 -15.62 -13.96
N ALA A 27 1.25 -15.46 -14.62
CA ALA A 27 2.38 -16.35 -14.44
C ALA A 27 2.92 -16.34 -12.99
N ILE A 28 3.01 -15.16 -12.36
CA ILE A 28 3.41 -15.02 -10.94
C ILE A 28 2.42 -15.75 -10.04
N ALA A 29 1.13 -15.57 -10.26
CA ALA A 29 0.09 -16.18 -9.43
C ALA A 29 0.11 -17.70 -9.45
N HIS A 30 0.56 -18.32 -10.54
CA HIS A 30 0.64 -19.77 -10.70
C HIS A 30 2.02 -20.37 -10.36
N ASP A 31 3.01 -19.56 -9.98
CA ASP A 31 4.33 -20.01 -9.54
C ASP A 31 4.51 -19.77 -8.03
N GLY A 32 4.59 -20.85 -7.25
CA GLY A 32 4.69 -20.76 -5.79
C GLY A 32 5.94 -20.03 -5.29
N PHE A 33 7.07 -20.09 -6.01
CA PHE A 33 8.27 -19.36 -5.66
C PHE A 33 8.11 -17.87 -5.98
N ALA A 34 7.53 -17.53 -7.12
CA ALA A 34 7.23 -16.15 -7.47
C ALA A 34 6.22 -15.52 -6.47
N VAL A 35 5.20 -16.27 -6.07
CA VAL A 35 4.25 -15.85 -5.01
C VAL A 35 4.99 -15.58 -3.70
N PHE A 36 5.89 -16.47 -3.26
CA PHE A 36 6.70 -16.23 -2.06
C PHE A 36 7.55 -14.97 -2.19
N VAL A 37 8.19 -14.75 -3.32
CA VAL A 37 8.99 -13.55 -3.58
C VAL A 37 8.12 -12.29 -3.51
N VAL A 38 6.99 -12.26 -4.21
CA VAL A 38 6.12 -11.06 -4.28
C VAL A 38 5.39 -10.80 -2.96
N VAL A 39 5.00 -11.83 -2.22
CA VAL A 39 4.20 -11.67 -1.00
C VAL A 39 5.06 -11.49 0.25
N ILE A 40 6.24 -12.09 0.31
CA ILE A 40 7.07 -12.10 1.52
C ILE A 40 8.39 -11.35 1.31
N LEU A 41 9.21 -11.83 0.39
CA LEU A 41 10.59 -11.35 0.25
C LEU A 41 10.65 -9.91 -0.29
N GLY A 42 9.85 -9.60 -1.32
CA GLY A 42 9.73 -8.26 -1.89
C GLY A 42 9.31 -7.24 -0.83
N PRO A 43 8.14 -7.41 -0.16
CA PRO A 43 7.72 -6.55 0.93
C PRO A 43 8.76 -6.36 2.02
N PHE A 44 9.51 -7.39 2.39
CA PHE A 44 10.57 -7.27 3.37
C PHE A 44 11.69 -6.33 2.90
N VAL A 45 12.21 -6.56 1.70
CA VAL A 45 13.26 -5.72 1.11
C VAL A 45 12.76 -4.28 0.89
N GLU A 46 11.56 -4.12 0.40
CA GLU A 46 10.95 -2.82 0.14
C GLU A 46 10.76 -2.00 1.42
N GLU A 47 10.28 -2.59 2.51
CA GLU A 47 10.16 -1.88 3.78
C GLU A 47 11.55 -1.50 4.35
N LEU A 48 12.57 -2.36 4.19
CA LEU A 48 13.94 -2.01 4.57
C LEU A 48 14.46 -0.81 3.76
N VAL A 49 14.30 -0.86 2.44
CA VAL A 49 14.81 0.20 1.55
C VAL A 49 14.04 1.50 1.74
N PHE A 50 12.71 1.45 1.68
CA PHE A 50 11.89 2.66 1.64
C PHE A 50 11.62 3.26 3.02
N ARG A 51 11.49 2.47 4.10
CA ARG A 51 11.18 2.98 5.45
C ARG A 51 12.44 3.13 6.28
N ALA A 52 13.21 2.07 6.49
CA ALA A 52 14.45 2.16 7.27
C ALA A 52 15.57 2.90 6.53
N GLY A 53 15.60 2.83 5.20
CA GLY A 53 16.57 3.56 4.36
C GLY A 53 16.08 4.96 3.98
N ILE A 54 15.39 5.07 2.83
CA ILE A 54 15.09 6.34 2.16
C ILE A 54 14.32 7.31 3.08
N PHE A 55 13.17 6.88 3.62
CA PHE A 55 12.36 7.74 4.48
C PHE A 55 13.15 8.23 5.70
N ARG A 56 13.84 7.32 6.39
CA ARG A 56 14.62 7.66 7.61
C ARG A 56 15.74 8.65 7.33
N LEU A 57 16.42 8.51 6.19
CA LEU A 57 17.47 9.45 5.77
C LEU A 57 16.91 10.81 5.38
N LEU A 58 15.83 10.83 4.59
CA LEU A 58 15.18 12.06 4.15
C LEU A 58 14.56 12.82 5.33
N HIS A 59 13.87 12.12 6.22
CA HIS A 59 13.20 12.72 7.38
C HIS A 59 14.15 13.57 8.24
N LYS A 60 15.41 13.12 8.40
CA LYS A 60 16.44 13.85 9.14
C LYS A 60 16.92 15.13 8.44
N LYS A 61 16.72 15.24 7.11
CA LYS A 61 17.26 16.36 6.30
C LYS A 61 16.20 17.38 5.92
N ILE A 62 14.99 16.93 5.58
CA ILE A 62 13.95 17.77 4.98
C ILE A 62 12.62 17.76 5.75
N GLY A 63 12.58 17.06 6.89
CA GLY A 63 11.37 16.96 7.70
C GLY A 63 10.46 15.80 7.30
N VAL A 64 9.48 15.51 8.16
CA VAL A 64 8.66 14.28 8.07
C VAL A 64 7.73 14.27 6.85
N LEU A 65 7.03 15.37 6.59
CA LEU A 65 6.02 15.41 5.53
C LEU A 65 6.65 15.25 4.14
N GLN A 66 7.71 16.01 3.86
CA GLN A 66 8.45 15.94 2.60
C GLN A 66 9.07 14.54 2.42
N ALA A 67 9.64 13.97 3.47
CA ALA A 67 10.21 12.63 3.43
C ALA A 67 9.14 11.56 3.15
N MET A 68 7.96 11.67 3.74
CA MET A 68 6.83 10.78 3.48
C MET A 68 6.40 10.85 2.01
N VAL A 69 6.19 12.06 1.50
CA VAL A 69 5.75 12.25 0.11
C VAL A 69 6.80 11.70 -0.86
N ILE A 70 8.07 12.11 -0.71
CA ILE A 70 9.12 11.69 -1.64
C ILE A 70 9.36 10.18 -1.58
N SER A 71 9.48 9.58 -0.40
CA SER A 71 9.70 8.13 -0.28
C SER A 71 8.54 7.32 -0.82
N SER A 72 7.31 7.81 -0.68
CA SER A 72 6.11 7.13 -1.16
C SER A 72 5.93 7.28 -2.67
N LEU A 73 6.26 8.43 -3.24
CA LEU A 73 6.28 8.62 -4.70
C LEU A 73 7.35 7.74 -5.34
N LEU A 74 8.56 7.71 -4.80
CA LEU A 74 9.61 6.81 -5.27
C LEU A 74 9.17 5.34 -5.19
N PHE A 75 8.49 4.96 -4.09
CA PHE A 75 7.92 3.62 -3.93
C PHE A 75 6.88 3.31 -5.01
N GLY A 76 6.03 4.26 -5.38
CA GLY A 76 5.09 4.09 -6.49
C GLY A 76 5.79 3.95 -7.84
N ILE A 77 6.79 4.80 -8.10
CA ILE A 77 7.51 4.82 -9.39
C ILE A 77 8.22 3.51 -9.68
N VAL A 78 8.84 2.87 -8.69
CA VAL A 78 9.57 1.60 -8.89
C VAL A 78 8.67 0.43 -9.28
N HIS A 79 7.35 0.53 -9.15
CA HIS A 79 6.41 -0.47 -9.64
C HIS A 79 6.27 -0.47 -11.18
N GLY A 80 6.75 0.57 -11.86
CA GLY A 80 6.89 0.61 -13.32
C GLY A 80 5.60 0.82 -14.12
N ASN A 81 4.43 0.81 -13.47
CA ASN A 81 3.14 1.07 -14.10
C ASN A 81 2.20 1.87 -13.17
N LEU A 82 1.22 2.56 -13.74
CA LEU A 82 0.31 3.42 -12.99
C LEU A 82 -0.71 2.63 -12.16
N SER A 83 -1.13 1.48 -12.66
CA SER A 83 -2.12 0.63 -11.99
C SER A 83 -1.66 0.18 -10.60
N GLN A 84 -0.39 -0.16 -10.46
CA GLN A 84 0.23 -0.50 -9.18
C GLN A 84 0.85 0.71 -8.48
N GLY A 85 1.47 1.61 -9.24
CA GLY A 85 2.26 2.72 -8.71
C GLY A 85 1.43 3.71 -7.88
N ILE A 86 0.21 4.04 -8.32
CA ILE A 86 -0.66 4.96 -7.57
C ILE A 86 -1.11 4.35 -6.24
N PRO A 87 -1.69 3.13 -6.19
CA PRO A 87 -1.99 2.45 -4.94
C PRO A 87 -0.77 2.28 -4.03
N ALA A 88 0.38 1.90 -4.61
CA ALA A 88 1.62 1.73 -3.87
C ALA A 88 2.07 3.05 -3.20
N ALA A 89 2.01 4.19 -3.90
CA ALA A 89 2.35 5.49 -3.33
C ALA A 89 1.42 5.87 -2.17
N ILE A 90 0.11 5.65 -2.31
CA ILE A 90 -0.88 5.96 -1.27
C ILE A 90 -0.66 5.08 -0.04
N LEU A 91 -0.57 3.75 -0.21
CA LEU A 91 -0.29 2.81 0.87
C LEU A 91 1.11 3.00 1.45
N GLY A 92 2.06 3.42 0.59
CA GLY A 92 3.39 3.83 0.97
C GLY A 92 3.39 4.96 2.00
N THR A 93 2.55 5.96 1.78
CA THR A 93 2.39 7.09 2.71
C THR A 93 1.84 6.63 4.08
N ALA A 94 0.84 5.75 4.08
CA ALA A 94 0.30 5.18 5.32
C ALA A 94 1.35 4.39 6.11
N ARG A 95 2.17 3.57 5.41
CA ARG A 95 3.27 2.81 6.03
C ARG A 95 4.39 3.72 6.52
N ALA A 96 4.76 4.78 5.77
CA ALA A 96 5.74 5.76 6.20
C ALA A 96 5.28 6.51 7.48
N LEU A 97 4.01 6.89 7.56
CA LEU A 97 3.41 7.48 8.76
C LEU A 97 3.46 6.51 9.94
N ARG A 98 3.11 5.24 9.71
CA ARG A 98 3.17 4.20 10.74
C ARG A 98 4.61 4.00 11.25
N TYR A 99 5.57 3.91 10.33
CA TYR A 99 6.99 3.78 10.67
C TYR A 99 7.49 5.00 11.44
N PHE A 100 7.16 6.21 11.01
CA PHE A 100 7.53 7.44 11.71
C PHE A 100 7.07 7.45 13.18
N ARG A 101 5.90 6.88 13.46
CA ARG A 101 5.32 6.85 14.80
C ARG A 101 5.82 5.74 15.70
N SER A 102 6.24 4.62 15.12
CA SER A 102 6.62 3.43 15.87
C SER A 102 8.12 3.16 15.87
N ASP A 103 8.84 3.71 14.88
CA ASP A 103 10.24 3.35 14.52
C ASP A 103 10.45 1.83 14.41
N ASP A 104 9.37 1.10 14.02
CA ASP A 104 9.34 -0.36 14.03
C ASP A 104 8.80 -0.93 12.71
N LEU A 105 9.67 -1.59 11.93
CA LEU A 105 9.32 -2.28 10.69
C LEU A 105 8.37 -3.46 10.88
N ARG A 106 8.39 -4.09 12.07
CA ARG A 106 7.50 -5.24 12.38
C ARG A 106 6.02 -4.87 12.30
N LEU A 107 5.70 -3.59 12.33
CA LEU A 107 4.34 -3.09 12.17
C LEU A 107 3.98 -2.75 10.71
N CYS A 108 4.98 -2.42 9.88
CA CYS A 108 4.79 -2.08 8.47
C CYS A 108 4.81 -3.32 7.57
N PHE A 109 5.75 -4.22 7.82
CA PHE A 109 5.95 -5.43 7.04
C PHE A 109 4.70 -6.33 6.96
N PRO A 110 4.05 -6.75 8.08
CA PRO A 110 2.85 -7.60 7.97
C PRO A 110 1.70 -6.94 7.21
N ALA A 111 1.54 -5.62 7.34
CA ALA A 111 0.52 -4.90 6.60
C ALA A 111 0.79 -4.92 5.08
N HIS A 112 2.06 -4.86 4.69
CA HIS A 112 2.48 -4.99 3.31
C HIS A 112 2.27 -6.41 2.78
N VAL A 113 2.70 -7.43 3.54
CA VAL A 113 2.46 -8.85 3.22
C VAL A 113 0.98 -9.13 3.00
N VAL A 114 0.12 -8.69 3.90
CA VAL A 114 -1.34 -8.87 3.77
C VAL A 114 -1.86 -8.20 2.50
N ASN A 115 -1.38 -7.00 2.18
CA ASN A 115 -1.78 -6.31 0.95
C ASN A 115 -1.41 -7.11 -0.30
N ASN A 116 -0.16 -7.56 -0.42
CA ASN A 116 0.31 -8.32 -1.58
C ASN A 116 -0.33 -9.72 -1.65
N ALA A 117 -0.57 -10.37 -0.51
CA ALA A 117 -1.32 -11.63 -0.47
C ALA A 117 -2.74 -11.47 -1.01
N PHE A 118 -3.42 -10.36 -0.64
CA PHE A 118 -4.75 -10.05 -1.19
C PHE A 118 -4.73 -9.80 -2.69
N ALA A 119 -3.72 -9.10 -3.21
CA ALA A 119 -3.55 -8.87 -4.64
C ALA A 119 -3.40 -10.20 -5.41
N VAL A 120 -2.52 -11.10 -4.93
CA VAL A 120 -2.34 -12.43 -5.52
C VAL A 120 -3.62 -13.27 -5.42
N LEU A 121 -4.33 -13.22 -4.29
CA LEU A 121 -5.61 -13.93 -4.13
C LEU A 121 -6.67 -13.43 -5.12
N ALA A 122 -6.74 -12.13 -5.36
CA ALA A 122 -7.70 -11.54 -6.30
C ALA A 122 -7.52 -12.08 -7.73
N LEU A 123 -6.27 -12.39 -8.15
CA LEU A 123 -5.99 -13.01 -9.43
C LEU A 123 -6.61 -14.42 -9.56
N HIS A 124 -6.74 -15.15 -8.44
CA HIS A 124 -7.36 -16.49 -8.42
C HIS A 124 -8.89 -16.45 -8.27
N PHE A 125 -9.42 -15.36 -7.77
CA PHE A 125 -10.85 -15.21 -7.48
C PHE A 125 -11.42 -13.95 -8.14
N PRO A 126 -11.77 -14.00 -9.45
CA PRO A 126 -12.30 -12.84 -10.21
C PRO A 126 -13.52 -12.19 -9.55
N ALA A 127 -14.28 -12.94 -8.75
CA ALA A 127 -15.40 -12.39 -8.00
C ALA A 127 -14.95 -11.35 -6.93
N MET A 128 -13.74 -11.45 -6.44
CA MET A 128 -13.16 -10.46 -5.51
C MET A 128 -12.76 -9.17 -6.23
N GLU A 129 -12.19 -9.32 -7.42
CA GLU A 129 -11.79 -8.21 -8.27
C GLU A 129 -13.01 -7.44 -8.79
N ASN A 130 -14.02 -8.17 -9.23
CA ASN A 130 -15.25 -7.61 -9.80
C ASN A 130 -16.26 -7.15 -8.74
N TRP A 131 -15.98 -7.33 -7.45
CA TRP A 131 -16.90 -6.89 -6.41
C TRP A 131 -17.04 -5.37 -6.40
N GLY A 132 -18.23 -4.90 -6.65
CA GLY A 132 -18.53 -3.47 -6.77
C GLY A 132 -18.20 -2.86 -8.15
N ALA A 133 -17.66 -3.61 -9.12
CA ALA A 133 -17.34 -3.08 -10.45
C ALA A 133 -18.59 -2.53 -11.19
N ASN A 134 -19.76 -3.08 -10.92
CA ASN A 134 -21.05 -2.62 -11.50
C ASN A 134 -21.68 -1.44 -10.75
N TRP A 135 -21.06 -0.95 -9.70
CA TRP A 135 -21.57 0.21 -8.98
C TRP A 135 -21.26 1.50 -9.74
N PRO A 136 -22.10 2.54 -9.65
CA PRO A 136 -21.78 3.85 -10.21
C PRO A 136 -20.42 4.34 -9.72
N ALA A 137 -19.57 4.85 -10.61
CA ALA A 137 -18.23 5.31 -10.29
C ALA A 137 -18.18 6.30 -9.11
N ALA A 138 -19.20 7.17 -9.00
CA ALA A 138 -19.32 8.10 -7.88
C ALA A 138 -19.44 7.37 -6.52
N ILE A 139 -20.18 6.26 -6.46
CA ILE A 139 -20.32 5.46 -5.23
C ILE A 139 -18.99 4.77 -4.89
N GLN A 140 -18.31 4.21 -5.89
CA GLN A 140 -17.02 3.58 -5.72
C GLN A 140 -15.99 4.56 -5.13
N VAL A 141 -15.89 5.76 -5.73
CA VAL A 141 -14.98 6.82 -5.27
C VAL A 141 -15.32 7.29 -3.86
N LEU A 142 -16.60 7.57 -3.58
CA LEU A 142 -17.02 8.05 -2.25
C LEU A 142 -16.74 7.02 -1.15
N LEU A 143 -17.05 5.75 -1.39
CA LEU A 143 -16.73 4.67 -0.45
C LEU A 143 -15.23 4.49 -0.27
N GLY A 144 -14.46 4.56 -1.36
CA GLY A 144 -13.01 4.50 -1.33
C GLY A 144 -12.41 5.61 -0.47
N LEU A 145 -12.81 6.85 -0.70
CA LEU A 145 -12.39 8.01 0.09
C LEU A 145 -12.77 7.86 1.56
N LEU A 146 -14.00 7.46 1.85
CA LEU A 146 -14.45 7.24 3.22
C LEU A 146 -13.59 6.21 3.94
N LEU A 147 -13.32 5.06 3.33
CA LEU A 147 -12.50 4.00 3.91
C LEU A 147 -11.04 4.41 4.08
N LEU A 148 -10.48 5.19 3.15
CA LEU A 148 -9.14 5.76 3.31
C LEU A 148 -9.09 6.73 4.50
N VAL A 149 -10.04 7.66 4.60
CA VAL A 149 -10.11 8.62 5.71
C VAL A 149 -10.24 7.90 7.05
N LEU A 150 -11.13 6.90 7.15
CA LEU A 150 -11.29 6.10 8.36
C LEU A 150 -10.02 5.30 8.70
N GLY A 151 -9.34 4.74 7.69
CA GLY A 151 -8.07 4.05 7.87
C GLY A 151 -6.96 4.96 8.39
N PHE A 152 -6.80 6.14 7.81
CA PHE A 152 -5.85 7.15 8.28
C PHE A 152 -6.22 7.69 9.67
N ALA A 153 -7.49 7.98 9.94
CA ALA A 153 -7.96 8.41 11.26
C ALA A 153 -7.65 7.35 12.33
N GLY A 154 -7.91 6.07 12.04
CA GLY A 154 -7.57 4.96 12.93
C GLY A 154 -6.06 4.85 13.21
N LEU A 155 -5.21 5.07 12.19
CA LEU A 155 -3.76 5.16 12.36
C LEU A 155 -3.37 6.35 13.27
N MET A 156 -4.02 7.50 13.10
CA MET A 156 -3.76 8.69 13.89
C MET A 156 -4.17 8.50 15.36
N MET A 157 -5.33 7.92 15.64
CA MET A 157 -5.84 7.71 16.99
C MET A 157 -4.98 6.72 17.81
N ARG A 158 -4.56 5.59 17.23
CA ARG A 158 -3.68 4.63 17.90
C ARG A 158 -2.33 5.23 18.31
N GLY A 159 -1.76 6.12 17.51
CA GLY A 159 -0.49 6.80 17.83
C GLY A 159 -0.57 7.67 19.08
N SER A 160 -1.73 8.24 19.40
CA SER A 160 -1.92 9.07 20.59
C SER A 160 -1.94 8.26 21.90
N LEU A 161 -2.39 7.00 21.83
CA LEU A 161 -2.44 6.11 23.00
C LEU A 161 -1.02 5.60 23.38
N PHE A 162 -0.16 5.31 22.41
CA PHE A 162 1.22 4.86 22.68
C PHE A 162 2.13 5.99 23.16
N SER A 163 1.94 7.22 22.68
CA SER A 163 2.70 8.41 23.13
C SER A 163 2.46 8.74 24.60
N LYS A 164 1.26 8.44 25.15
CA LYS A 164 0.96 8.63 26.56
C LYS A 164 1.64 7.64 27.50
N GLN A 165 1.90 6.41 27.04
CA GLN A 165 2.58 5.40 27.87
C GLN A 165 4.07 5.68 28.05
N HIS A 166 4.76 6.26 27.04
CA HIS A 166 6.18 6.59 27.15
C HIS A 166 6.49 7.91 27.89
N LYS A 167 5.49 8.73 28.18
CA LYS A 167 5.66 9.93 29.01
C LYS A 167 5.45 9.67 30.51
N ASN A 168 4.94 8.49 30.87
CA ASN A 168 4.65 8.11 32.26
C ASN A 168 5.53 6.95 32.77
N ALA A 169 6.57 6.58 32.01
CA ALA A 169 7.61 5.63 32.39
C ALA A 169 8.97 6.36 32.46
#